data_e795bfb627f7dac29e906a8ffdad711b
#
_entry.id   e795bfb627f7dac29e906a8ffdad711b
#
_cell.length_a   1.000
_cell.length_b   1.000
_cell.length_c   1.000
_cell.angle_alpha   90.00
_cell.angle_beta   90.00
_cell.angle_gamma   90.00
#
_symmetry.space_group_name_H-M   'P 1'
#
loop_
_entity.id
_entity.type
_entity.pdbx_description
1 polymer ?
#
loop_
_entity_poly.entity_id
_entity_poly.type
_entity_poly.pdbx_seq_one_letter_code
_entity_poly.pdbx_strand_id
1 'polypeptide(L)'
;MPQFLIQFSYASPSIKAMLNHPDGDNAAQASAMVESVGAKLCGYWYAFGKFDALALIEAPHNTTAASIAMAIRGTGQVSRLETTVLLTMEEARDAMRAAGTATHLPPGEKRDR
;
A
#
# COMPACT_ATOMS: atom_id res chain seq x y z
N MET A 1 -3.55 13.30 6.24
CA MET A 1 -3.16 11.92 6.62
C MET A 1 -2.11 11.41 5.63
N PRO A 2 -1.16 10.58 6.08
CA PRO A 2 -0.21 9.94 5.18
C PRO A 2 -0.90 9.13 4.09
N GLN A 3 -0.25 9.03 2.94
CA GLN A 3 -0.76 8.29 1.80
C GLN A 3 0.06 7.03 1.56
N PHE A 4 -0.61 6.00 1.08
CA PHE A 4 -0.01 4.70 0.78
C PHE A 4 -0.53 4.22 -0.56
N LEU A 5 0.37 3.64 -1.36
CA LEU A 5 0.01 2.98 -2.61
C LEU A 5 0.00 1.48 -2.35
N ILE A 6 -1.14 0.85 -2.55
CA ILE A 6 -1.29 -0.60 -2.43
C ILE A 6 -1.45 -1.17 -3.84
N GLN A 7 -0.54 -2.06 -4.22
CA GLN A 7 -0.55 -2.72 -5.51
C GLN A 7 -0.71 -4.22 -5.30
N PHE A 8 -1.58 -4.84 -6.08
CA PHE A 8 -1.86 -6.26 -5.86
C PHE A 8 -2.26 -6.98 -7.14
N SER A 9 -2.06 -8.30 -7.11
CA SER A 9 -2.49 -9.21 -8.15
C SER A 9 -3.54 -10.15 -7.57
N TYR A 10 -4.60 -10.40 -8.34
CA TYR A 10 -5.67 -11.29 -7.92
C TYR A 10 -5.26 -12.75 -8.03
N ALA A 11 -5.74 -13.58 -7.12
CA ALA A 11 -5.68 -15.02 -7.27
C ALA A 11 -6.62 -15.48 -8.39
N SER A 12 -6.32 -16.62 -8.99
CA SER A 12 -7.11 -17.12 -10.15
C SER A 12 -8.60 -17.24 -9.88
N PRO A 13 -9.07 -17.72 -8.71
CA PRO A 13 -10.50 -17.76 -8.43
C PRO A 13 -11.16 -16.37 -8.42
N SER A 14 -10.42 -15.34 -7.96
CA SER A 14 -10.92 -13.97 -7.97
C SER A 14 -11.09 -13.44 -9.39
N ILE A 15 -10.11 -13.72 -10.26
CA ILE A 15 -10.20 -13.33 -11.67
C ILE A 15 -11.40 -14.00 -12.35
N LYS A 16 -11.62 -15.28 -12.08
CA LYS A 16 -12.79 -15.99 -12.61
C LYS A 16 -14.10 -15.37 -12.16
N ALA A 17 -14.20 -15.01 -10.88
CA ALA A 17 -15.40 -14.35 -10.35
C ALA A 17 -15.63 -13.00 -11.02
N MET A 18 -14.57 -12.22 -11.24
CA MET A 18 -14.66 -10.92 -11.91
C MET A 18 -15.08 -11.06 -13.36
N LEU A 19 -14.59 -12.06 -14.08
CA LEU A 19 -14.98 -12.33 -15.46
C LEU A 19 -16.46 -12.71 -15.58
N ASN A 20 -16.99 -13.40 -14.55
CA ASN A 20 -18.41 -13.75 -14.50
C ASN A 20 -19.30 -12.57 -14.11
N HIS A 21 -18.74 -11.55 -13.46
CA HIS A 21 -19.45 -10.37 -12.97
C HIS A 21 -18.67 -9.10 -13.27
N PRO A 22 -18.50 -8.76 -14.59
CA PRO A 22 -17.66 -7.62 -14.97
C PRO A 22 -18.20 -6.27 -14.52
N ASP A 23 -19.49 -6.18 -14.20
CA ASP A 23 -20.13 -4.95 -13.71
C ASP A 23 -20.00 -4.75 -12.19
N GLY A 24 -19.34 -5.65 -11.49
CA GLY A 24 -19.11 -5.53 -10.05
C GLY A 24 -18.28 -4.29 -9.71
N ASP A 25 -18.62 -3.64 -8.60
CA ASP A 25 -17.92 -2.43 -8.15
C ASP A 25 -16.88 -2.76 -7.08
N ASN A 26 -15.68 -3.12 -7.53
CA ASN A 26 -14.59 -3.47 -6.64
C ASN A 26 -14.06 -2.24 -5.89
N ALA A 27 -14.16 -1.06 -6.47
CA ALA A 27 -13.76 0.18 -5.80
C ALA A 27 -14.67 0.49 -4.60
N ALA A 28 -15.98 0.30 -4.73
CA ALA A 28 -16.92 0.48 -3.62
C ALA A 28 -16.64 -0.51 -2.48
N GLN A 29 -16.36 -1.76 -2.82
CA GLN A 29 -16.00 -2.78 -1.83
C GLN A 29 -14.69 -2.44 -1.10
N ALA A 30 -13.69 -1.99 -1.84
CA ALA A 30 -12.41 -1.56 -1.27
C ALA A 30 -12.59 -0.34 -0.36
N SER A 31 -13.40 0.64 -0.79
CA SER A 31 -13.70 1.83 0.00
C SER A 31 -14.33 1.47 1.34
N ALA A 32 -15.34 0.61 1.33
CA ALA A 32 -16.01 0.15 2.55
C ALA A 32 -15.01 -0.54 3.51
N MET A 33 -14.14 -1.37 2.97
CA MET A 33 -13.16 -2.09 3.77
C MET A 33 -12.15 -1.15 4.42
N VAL A 34 -11.56 -0.22 3.67
CA VAL A 34 -10.55 0.70 4.24
C VAL A 34 -11.18 1.66 5.23
N GLU A 35 -12.43 2.10 4.99
CA GLU A 35 -13.15 2.96 5.93
C GLU A 35 -13.45 2.24 7.24
N SER A 36 -13.66 0.93 7.20
CA SER A 36 -13.94 0.14 8.40
C SER A 36 -12.79 0.15 9.41
N VAL A 37 -11.57 0.46 8.99
CA VAL A 37 -10.38 0.57 9.86
C VAL A 37 -9.87 1.99 10.00
N GLY A 38 -10.65 2.99 9.60
CA GLY A 38 -10.33 4.40 9.79
C GLY A 38 -9.49 5.04 8.69
N ALA A 39 -9.40 4.40 7.54
CA ALA A 39 -8.69 4.92 6.36
C ALA A 39 -9.69 5.43 5.31
N LYS A 40 -9.16 6.00 4.23
CA LYS A 40 -9.95 6.54 3.14
C LYS A 40 -9.37 6.08 1.81
N LEU A 41 -10.22 5.59 0.91
CA LEU A 41 -9.82 5.28 -0.46
C LEU A 41 -9.81 6.57 -1.29
N CYS A 42 -8.67 6.91 -1.87
CA CYS A 42 -8.50 8.10 -2.71
C CYS A 42 -8.57 7.78 -4.19
N GLY A 43 -8.33 6.55 -4.59
CA GLY A 43 -8.39 6.12 -5.97
C GLY A 43 -8.19 4.62 -6.10
N TYR A 44 -8.70 4.08 -7.19
CA TYR A 44 -8.61 2.65 -7.50
C TYR A 44 -8.51 2.48 -9.01
N TRP A 45 -7.53 1.72 -9.46
CA TRP A 45 -7.30 1.48 -10.89
C TRP A 45 -6.96 0.02 -11.14
N TYR A 46 -7.39 -0.47 -12.31
CA TYR A 46 -6.86 -1.72 -12.84
C TYR A 46 -5.60 -1.44 -13.65
N ALA A 47 -4.73 -2.43 -13.77
CA ALA A 47 -3.47 -2.32 -14.50
C ALA A 47 -3.19 -3.60 -15.29
N PHE A 48 -2.36 -3.46 -16.32
CA PHE A 48 -1.85 -4.59 -17.10
C PHE A 48 -0.33 -4.59 -17.05
N GLY A 49 0.23 -5.12 -15.97
CA GLY A 49 1.66 -5.14 -15.76
C GLY A 49 2.00 -6.12 -14.67
N LYS A 50 2.96 -5.75 -13.85
CA LYS A 50 3.38 -6.58 -12.72
C LYS A 50 2.24 -6.84 -11.73
N PHE A 51 1.34 -5.87 -11.58
CA PHE A 51 0.16 -5.96 -10.72
C PHE A 51 -1.11 -5.78 -11.55
N ASP A 52 -2.22 -6.32 -11.04
CA ASP A 52 -3.51 -6.27 -11.71
C ASP A 52 -4.32 -5.05 -11.30
N ALA A 53 -4.06 -4.49 -10.13
CA ALA A 53 -4.78 -3.34 -9.61
C ALA A 53 -3.91 -2.55 -8.64
N LEU A 54 -4.28 -1.30 -8.46
CA LEU A 54 -3.64 -0.45 -7.46
C LEU A 54 -4.68 0.46 -6.82
N ALA A 55 -4.46 0.75 -5.54
CA ALA A 55 -5.31 1.62 -4.75
C ALA A 55 -4.45 2.65 -4.04
N LEU A 56 -4.90 3.91 -4.06
CA LEU A 56 -4.31 4.98 -3.29
C LEU A 56 -5.18 5.20 -2.05
N ILE A 57 -4.60 5.11 -0.87
CA ILE A 57 -5.31 5.31 0.38
C ILE A 57 -4.65 6.38 1.24
N GLU A 58 -5.45 7.01 2.07
CA GLU A 58 -4.99 7.81 3.21
C GLU A 58 -5.27 7.04 4.48
N ALA A 59 -4.29 6.97 5.38
CA ALA A 59 -4.44 6.30 6.66
C ALA A 59 -3.69 7.08 7.73
N PRO A 60 -4.20 7.13 8.98
CA PRO A 60 -3.58 7.93 10.03
C PRO A 60 -2.21 7.40 10.46
N HIS A 61 -2.00 6.09 10.38
CA HIS A 61 -0.79 5.43 10.88
C HIS A 61 -0.35 4.29 9.96
N ASN A 62 0.94 3.96 10.01
CA ASN A 62 1.48 2.79 9.32
C ASN A 62 0.77 1.50 9.76
N THR A 63 0.40 1.38 11.03
CA THR A 63 -0.32 0.22 11.54
C THR A 63 -1.69 0.07 10.89
N THR A 64 -2.37 1.18 10.58
CA THR A 64 -3.64 1.15 9.85
C THR A 64 -3.44 0.60 8.44
N ALA A 65 -2.44 1.11 7.72
CA ALA A 65 -2.12 0.62 6.38
C ALA A 65 -1.72 -0.86 6.41
N ALA A 66 -0.93 -1.27 7.39
CA ALA A 66 -0.53 -2.67 7.56
C ALA A 66 -1.75 -3.57 7.83
N SER A 67 -2.70 -3.12 8.64
CA SER A 67 -3.91 -3.88 8.92
C SER A 67 -4.75 -4.12 7.65
N ILE A 68 -4.82 -3.13 6.76
CA ILE A 68 -5.49 -3.27 5.48
C ILE A 68 -4.80 -4.33 4.62
N ALA A 69 -3.47 -4.26 4.51
CA ALA A 69 -2.70 -5.23 3.74
C ALA A 69 -2.89 -6.66 4.27
N MET A 70 -2.84 -6.82 5.60
CA MET A 70 -3.03 -8.12 6.23
C MET A 70 -4.45 -8.65 6.03
N ALA A 71 -5.46 -7.79 6.14
CA ALA A 71 -6.85 -8.18 5.91
C ALA A 71 -7.08 -8.66 4.48
N ILE A 72 -6.53 -7.95 3.50
CA ILE A 72 -6.64 -8.34 2.09
C ILE A 72 -5.96 -9.68 1.83
N ARG A 73 -4.73 -9.84 2.33
CA ARG A 73 -3.98 -11.08 2.15
C ARG A 73 -4.65 -12.26 2.84
N GLY A 74 -5.27 -12.01 3.98
CA GLY A 74 -5.97 -13.03 4.75
C GLY A 74 -7.20 -13.60 4.04
N THR A 75 -7.76 -12.89 3.05
CA THR A 75 -8.92 -13.38 2.29
C THR A 75 -8.55 -14.49 1.30
N GLY A 76 -7.29 -14.60 0.90
CA GLY A 76 -6.86 -15.49 -0.17
C GLY A 76 -7.25 -15.00 -1.57
N GLN A 77 -7.83 -13.82 -1.70
CA GLN A 77 -8.30 -13.28 -2.99
C GLN A 77 -7.19 -12.67 -3.82
N VAL A 78 -6.03 -12.41 -3.22
CA VAL A 78 -4.86 -11.87 -3.91
C VAL A 78 -3.70 -12.84 -3.81
N SER A 79 -2.91 -12.94 -4.88
CA SER A 79 -1.70 -13.77 -4.92
C SER A 79 -0.47 -13.00 -4.49
N ARG A 80 -0.50 -11.67 -4.62
CA ARG A 80 0.62 -10.80 -4.29
C ARG A 80 0.12 -9.42 -3.94
N LEU A 81 0.79 -8.77 -2.98
CA LEU A 81 0.45 -7.42 -2.55
C LEU A 81 1.70 -6.70 -2.08
N GLU A 82 1.87 -5.46 -2.50
CA GLU A 82 2.91 -4.55 -2.01
C GLU A 82 2.27 -3.25 -1.54
N THR A 83 2.73 -2.75 -0.41
CA THR A 83 2.33 -1.45 0.12
C THR A 83 3.55 -0.52 0.10
N THR A 84 3.40 0.63 -0.56
CA THR A 84 4.44 1.64 -0.63
C THR A 84 4.01 2.87 0.16
N VAL A 85 4.84 3.28 1.09
CA VAL A 85 4.64 4.53 1.84
C VAL A 85 5.01 5.68 0.92
N LEU A 86 4.09 6.63 0.73
CA LEU A 86 4.32 7.79 -0.10
C LEU A 86 4.71 8.97 0.77
N LEU A 87 5.70 9.74 0.32
CA LEU A 87 6.13 10.96 0.98
C LEU A 87 5.68 12.16 0.15
N THR A 88 5.24 13.22 0.83
CA THR A 88 5.09 14.52 0.17
C THR A 88 6.46 15.07 -0.18
N MET A 89 6.52 16.07 -1.06
CA MET A 89 7.78 16.73 -1.36
C MET A 89 8.42 17.37 -0.12
N GLU A 90 7.58 17.91 0.76
CA GLU A 90 8.04 18.48 2.02
C GLU A 90 8.65 17.43 2.93
N GLU A 91 7.97 16.31 3.13
CA GLU A 91 8.48 15.19 3.91
C GLU A 91 9.79 14.64 3.34
N ALA A 92 9.89 14.54 2.01
CA ALA A 92 11.11 14.11 1.35
C ALA A 92 12.27 15.09 1.57
N ARG A 93 11.99 16.40 1.53
CA ARG A 93 12.99 17.42 1.84
C ARG A 93 13.49 17.32 3.27
N ASP A 94 12.60 17.11 4.22
CA ASP A 94 12.96 16.92 5.62
C ASP A 94 13.82 15.68 5.81
N ALA A 95 13.47 14.58 5.13
CA ALA A 95 14.28 13.36 5.14
C ALA A 95 15.68 13.59 4.56
N MET A 96 15.78 14.35 3.47
CA MET A 96 17.07 14.69 2.86
C MET A 96 17.94 15.52 3.81
N ARG A 97 17.34 16.49 4.50
CA ARG A 97 18.06 17.30 5.50
C ARG A 97 18.59 16.43 6.64
N ALA A 98 17.74 15.54 7.16
CA ALA A 98 18.13 14.61 8.21
C ALA A 98 19.25 13.67 7.72
N ALA A 99 19.13 13.14 6.51
CA ALA A 99 20.14 12.26 5.92
C ALA A 99 21.51 12.96 5.79
N GLY A 100 21.52 14.25 5.47
CA GLY A 100 22.75 15.02 5.37
C GLY A 100 23.50 15.17 6.69
N THR A 101 22.83 14.96 7.82
CA THR A 101 23.46 15.03 9.16
C THR A 101 23.78 13.65 9.73
N ALA A 102 23.37 12.58 9.05
CA ALA A 102 23.57 11.22 9.54
C ALA A 102 25.06 10.84 9.50
N THR A 103 25.52 10.18 10.56
CA THR A 103 26.87 9.64 10.60
C THR A 103 26.87 8.26 9.92
N HIS A 104 27.75 8.12 8.92
CA HIS A 104 27.87 6.87 8.17
C HIS A 104 29.14 6.14 8.56
N LEU A 105 29.03 4.86 8.90
CA LEU A 105 30.16 3.96 9.12
C LEU A 105 30.16 2.87 8.06
N PRO A 106 31.34 2.47 7.53
CA PRO A 106 31.42 1.30 6.66
C PRO A 106 30.90 0.04 7.33
N PRO A 107 30.36 -0.92 6.55
CA PRO A 107 29.91 -2.20 7.13
C PRO A 107 31.02 -2.88 7.91
N GLY A 108 30.68 -3.40 9.10
CA GLY A 108 31.60 -4.14 9.95
C GLY A 108 32.38 -3.28 10.95
N GLU A 109 32.35 -1.94 10.83
CA GLU A 109 32.96 -1.05 11.81
C GLU A 109 32.04 -0.78 12.98
N LYS A 110 32.63 -0.68 14.18
CA LYS A 110 31.91 -0.30 15.39
C LYS A 110 32.12 1.19 15.68
N ARG A 111 31.05 1.84 16.14
CA ARG A 111 31.18 3.23 16.60
C ARG A 111 31.86 3.23 17.99
N ASP A 112 32.89 4.00 18.12
CA ASP A 112 33.52 4.27 19.41
C ASP A 112 32.62 5.17 20.27
N ARG A 113 32.67 4.96 21.55
CA ARG A 113 31.96 5.77 22.52
C ARG A 113 32.90 6.65 23.30
#